data_64fddb840dd7c6d08992d75faee8fdf6
#
_entry.id   64fddb840dd7c6d08992d75faee8fdf6
#
_cell.length_a   1.000
_cell.length_b   1.000
_cell.length_c   1.000
_cell.angle_alpha   90.00
_cell.angle_beta   90.00
_cell.angle_gamma   90.00
#
_symmetry.space_group_name_H-M   'P 1'
#
loop_
_entity.id
_entity.type
_entity.pdbx_description
1 polymer ?
#
loop_
_entity_poly.entity_id
_entity_poly.type
_entity_poly.pdbx_seq_one_letter_code
_entity_poly.pdbx_strand_id
1 'polypeptide(L)'
;RAKLDSKKRVAILGDGLIGCEFANDLSAKGYEVSVIGLGQWPMERMIPQPLGESLQNALSERGVQWLLQDSIAKIEPMADTCAELHLTSGKKITADLVLSAVGLKPNVSLAEQAGLEIGRGIKVNQFAQTSDENIYSLGDCVETEQGWQPYIAPINQMIPSLAKSLLGEMTPIASTPT
;
A
#
# COMPACT_ATOMS: atom_id res chain seq x y z
N ARG A 1 -12.01 2.38 16.66
CA ARG A 1 -11.55 3.35 17.71
C ARG A 1 -11.60 2.77 19.13
N ALA A 2 -12.50 1.86 19.45
CA ALA A 2 -12.69 1.33 20.82
C ALA A 2 -11.67 0.24 21.27
N LYS A 3 -10.70 -0.14 20.44
CA LYS A 3 -9.74 -1.22 20.72
C LYS A 3 -8.28 -0.76 20.90
N LEU A 4 -7.99 0.51 20.79
CA LEU A 4 -6.64 1.04 20.89
C LEU A 4 -6.46 1.75 22.23
N ASP A 5 -5.92 1.06 23.18
CA ASP A 5 -5.44 1.61 24.45
C ASP A 5 -3.97 2.00 24.26
N SER A 6 -3.52 3.11 24.87
CA SER A 6 -2.21 3.74 24.68
C SER A 6 -0.98 2.91 25.09
N LYS A 7 -1.18 1.66 25.48
CA LYS A 7 -0.11 0.74 25.91
C LYS A 7 -0.02 -0.52 25.04
N LYS A 8 -0.64 -0.56 23.87
CA LYS A 8 -0.65 -1.77 23.04
C LYS A 8 0.52 -1.82 22.09
N ARG A 9 1.01 -3.05 21.93
CA ARG A 9 2.06 -3.42 20.98
C ARG A 9 1.42 -3.62 19.61
N VAL A 10 1.87 -2.86 18.63
CA VAL A 10 1.38 -2.95 17.26
C VAL A 10 2.50 -3.46 16.36
N ALA A 11 2.27 -4.58 15.70
CA ALA A 11 3.13 -5.07 14.63
C ALA A 11 2.58 -4.60 13.29
N ILE A 12 3.40 -3.94 12.49
CA ILE A 12 3.08 -3.50 11.13
C ILE A 12 3.83 -4.40 10.16
N LEU A 13 3.12 -5.13 9.32
CA LEU A 13 3.70 -5.90 8.24
C LEU A 13 3.71 -5.07 6.96
N GLY A 14 4.91 -4.68 6.53
CA GLY A 14 5.17 -3.81 5.38
C GLY A 14 5.91 -2.54 5.77
N ASP A 15 7.06 -2.33 5.14
CA ASP A 15 8.00 -1.22 5.33
C ASP A 15 7.89 -0.15 4.23
N GLY A 16 6.80 -0.18 3.45
CA GLY A 16 6.47 0.81 2.43
C GLY A 16 5.87 2.09 3.01
N LEU A 17 5.40 3.00 2.12
CA LEU A 17 4.85 4.31 2.48
C LEU A 17 3.78 4.21 3.59
N ILE A 18 2.75 3.42 3.37
CA ILE A 18 1.63 3.27 4.32
C ILE A 18 2.10 2.70 5.67
N GLY A 19 3.00 1.71 5.64
CA GLY A 19 3.56 1.14 6.88
C GLY A 19 4.35 2.18 7.68
N CYS A 20 5.16 3.00 7.01
CA CYS A 20 5.92 4.08 7.65
C CYS A 20 5.01 5.20 8.20
N GLU A 21 3.95 5.58 7.47
CA GLU A 21 2.96 6.55 7.97
C GLU A 21 2.27 6.07 9.25
N PHE A 22 1.80 4.81 9.27
CA PHE A 22 1.22 4.23 10.47
C PHE A 22 2.23 4.10 11.60
N ALA A 23 3.49 3.74 11.31
CA ALA A 23 4.54 3.66 12.32
C ALA A 23 4.80 5.02 12.97
N ASN A 24 4.86 6.09 12.17
CA ASN A 24 4.98 7.47 12.66
C ASN A 24 3.81 7.87 13.54
N ASP A 25 2.58 7.66 13.08
CA ASP A 25 1.39 8.13 13.77
C ASP A 25 1.13 7.36 15.07
N LEU A 26 1.38 6.05 15.07
CA LEU A 26 1.18 5.21 16.24
C LEU A 26 2.27 5.46 17.29
N SER A 27 3.53 5.56 16.89
CA SER A 27 4.62 5.87 17.83
C SER A 27 4.46 7.25 18.46
N ALA A 28 4.02 8.26 17.69
CA ALA A 28 3.70 9.59 18.20
C ALA A 28 2.57 9.60 19.24
N LYS A 29 1.73 8.56 19.26
CA LYS A 29 0.64 8.35 20.25
C LYS A 29 1.04 7.42 21.40
N GLY A 30 2.29 7.02 21.48
CA GLY A 30 2.82 6.21 22.58
C GLY A 30 2.55 4.71 22.46
N TYR A 31 2.23 4.19 21.25
CA TYR A 31 2.19 2.76 21.02
C TYR A 31 3.60 2.18 20.86
N GLU A 32 3.79 0.96 21.31
CA GLU A 32 4.98 0.16 21.02
C GLU A 32 4.83 -0.40 19.60
N VAL A 33 5.62 0.11 18.66
CA VAL A 33 5.49 -0.22 17.24
C VAL A 33 6.67 -1.05 16.78
N SER A 34 6.39 -2.21 16.15
CA SER A 34 7.38 -3.01 15.42
C SER A 34 7.00 -3.07 13.96
N VAL A 35 7.90 -2.65 13.07
CA VAL A 35 7.72 -2.75 11.61
C VAL A 35 8.51 -3.93 11.09
N ILE A 36 7.82 -4.84 10.39
CA ILE A 36 8.39 -6.03 9.76
C ILE A 36 8.34 -5.81 8.25
N GLY A 37 9.46 -5.92 7.57
CA GLY A 37 9.54 -5.66 6.14
C GLY A 37 10.63 -6.44 5.42
N LEU A 38 10.46 -6.59 4.11
CA LEU A 38 11.39 -7.33 3.26
C LEU A 38 12.58 -6.47 2.80
N GLY A 39 12.44 -5.15 2.86
CA GLY A 39 13.46 -4.20 2.43
C GLY A 39 14.69 -4.18 3.33
N GLN A 40 15.81 -3.72 2.78
CA GLN A 40 17.04 -3.46 3.56
C GLN A 40 16.91 -2.17 4.37
N TRP A 41 16.12 -1.22 3.87
CA TRP A 41 15.73 0.03 4.53
C TRP A 41 14.26 0.34 4.25
N PRO A 42 13.61 1.18 5.07
CA PRO A 42 12.23 1.58 4.83
C PRO A 42 12.04 2.26 3.47
N MET A 43 10.95 1.92 2.79
CA MET A 43 10.59 2.46 1.48
C MET A 43 11.63 2.18 0.37
N GLU A 44 12.41 1.10 0.47
CA GLU A 44 13.47 0.73 -0.48
C GLU A 44 13.06 0.82 -1.96
N ARG A 45 11.80 0.51 -2.27
CA ARG A 45 11.26 0.57 -3.64
C ARG A 45 10.95 1.99 -4.14
N MET A 46 11.02 2.99 -3.27
CA MET A 46 10.58 4.36 -3.56
C MET A 46 11.68 5.40 -3.35
N ILE A 47 12.59 5.16 -2.40
CA ILE A 47 13.63 6.11 -2.04
C ILE A 47 15.01 5.43 -1.95
N PRO A 48 16.10 6.15 -2.29
CA PRO A 48 17.44 5.61 -2.18
C PRO A 48 17.86 5.40 -0.72
N GLN A 49 18.83 4.51 -0.52
CA GLN A 49 19.32 4.08 0.80
C GLN A 49 19.59 5.21 1.80
N PRO A 50 20.30 6.32 1.47
CA PRO A 50 20.56 7.36 2.47
C PRO A 50 19.31 8.01 3.05
N LEU A 51 18.25 8.15 2.23
CA LEU A 51 16.96 8.68 2.69
C LEU A 51 16.18 7.65 3.51
N GLY A 52 16.24 6.38 3.11
CA GLY A 52 15.61 5.28 3.86
C GLY A 52 16.24 5.12 5.25
N GLU A 53 17.55 5.15 5.34
CA GLU A 53 18.29 5.09 6.63
C GLU A 53 17.99 6.33 7.51
N SER A 54 17.88 7.52 6.93
CA SER A 54 17.49 8.73 7.66
C SER A 54 16.08 8.61 8.23
N LEU A 55 15.13 8.08 7.44
CA LEU A 55 13.77 7.81 7.90
C LEU A 55 13.76 6.75 9.01
N GLN A 56 14.52 5.67 8.84
CA GLN A 56 14.67 4.61 9.84
C GLN A 56 15.17 5.16 11.18
N ASN A 57 16.21 5.98 11.15
CA ASN A 57 16.79 6.59 12.34
C ASN A 57 15.79 7.52 13.04
N ALA A 58 15.12 8.40 12.28
CA ALA A 58 14.13 9.33 12.82
C ALA A 58 12.95 8.63 13.51
N LEU A 59 12.48 7.52 12.97
CA LEU A 59 11.40 6.74 13.58
C LEU A 59 11.92 5.85 14.73
N SER A 60 13.15 5.37 14.66
CA SER A 60 13.81 4.64 15.78
C SER A 60 13.95 5.52 17.02
N GLU A 61 14.29 6.80 16.86
CA GLU A 61 14.33 7.78 17.97
C GLU A 61 12.96 7.96 18.64
N ARG A 62 11.87 7.66 17.92
CA ARG A 62 10.49 7.63 18.45
C ARG A 62 10.08 6.28 19.04
N GLY A 63 11.00 5.33 19.11
CA GLY A 63 10.75 4.01 19.67
C GLY A 63 10.23 2.96 18.69
N VAL A 64 10.24 3.23 17.37
CA VAL A 64 9.87 2.22 16.37
C VAL A 64 10.97 1.17 16.27
N GLN A 65 10.62 -0.10 16.46
CA GLN A 65 11.50 -1.24 16.24
C GLN A 65 11.39 -1.71 14.79
N TRP A 66 12.53 -1.88 14.12
CA TRP A 66 12.60 -2.40 12.77
C TRP A 66 13.06 -3.86 12.74
N LEU A 67 12.33 -4.66 12.02
CA LEU A 67 12.59 -6.07 11.72
C LEU A 67 12.61 -6.20 10.20
N LEU A 68 13.67 -5.64 9.60
CA LEU A 68 13.87 -5.59 8.16
C LEU A 68 14.48 -6.90 7.65
N GLN A 69 14.37 -7.14 6.34
CA GLN A 69 14.78 -8.38 5.67
C GLN A 69 14.10 -9.61 6.30
N ASP A 70 12.87 -9.42 6.81
CA ASP A 70 12.13 -10.46 7.53
C ASP A 70 10.64 -10.42 7.16
N SER A 71 9.93 -11.48 7.50
CA SER A 71 8.49 -11.61 7.27
C SER A 71 7.86 -12.45 8.36
N ILE A 72 6.53 -12.44 8.42
CA ILE A 72 5.76 -13.29 9.34
C ILE A 72 5.59 -14.67 8.68
N ALA A 73 6.17 -15.69 9.28
CA ALA A 73 6.00 -17.10 8.87
C ALA A 73 4.73 -17.70 9.47
N LYS A 74 4.39 -17.35 10.72
CA LYS A 74 3.25 -17.89 11.44
C LYS A 74 2.72 -16.89 12.47
N ILE A 75 1.42 -16.89 12.70
CA ILE A 75 0.76 -16.16 13.77
C ILE A 75 0.08 -17.17 14.68
N GLU A 76 0.44 -17.18 15.95
CA GLU A 76 -0.19 -18.03 16.97
C GLU A 76 -1.00 -17.16 17.93
N PRO A 77 -2.33 -17.32 17.96
CA PRO A 77 -3.15 -16.65 18.96
C PRO A 77 -2.72 -17.06 20.38
N MET A 78 -2.59 -16.09 21.26
CA MET A 78 -2.35 -16.29 22.69
C MET A 78 -3.61 -15.91 23.47
N ALA A 79 -3.68 -16.29 24.75
CA ALA A 79 -4.73 -15.85 25.62
C ALA A 79 -4.80 -14.32 25.70
N ASP A 80 -6.00 -13.76 25.90
CA ASP A 80 -6.26 -12.37 26.19
C ASP A 80 -5.96 -11.34 25.06
N THR A 81 -6.30 -11.67 23.81
CA THR A 81 -6.29 -10.71 22.68
C THR A 81 -4.92 -10.35 22.09
N CYS A 82 -3.86 -11.07 22.40
CA CYS A 82 -2.55 -10.91 21.76
C CYS A 82 -2.19 -12.12 20.88
N ALA A 83 -1.17 -11.97 20.07
CA ALA A 83 -0.62 -13.04 19.25
C ALA A 83 0.91 -13.07 19.33
N GLU A 84 1.50 -14.25 19.26
CA GLU A 84 2.92 -14.46 19.02
C GLU A 84 3.14 -14.55 17.51
N LEU A 85 4.01 -13.68 16.99
CA LEU A 85 4.40 -13.65 15.59
C LEU A 85 5.76 -14.33 15.45
N HIS A 86 5.79 -15.42 14.69
CA HIS A 86 7.02 -16.13 14.35
C HIS A 86 7.53 -15.58 13.03
N LEU A 87 8.72 -15.03 13.04
CA LEU A 87 9.34 -14.46 11.85
C LEU A 87 10.14 -15.52 11.08
N THR A 88 10.38 -15.26 9.80
CA THR A 88 11.17 -16.16 8.95
C THR A 88 12.62 -16.29 9.39
N SER A 89 13.17 -15.28 10.08
CA SER A 89 14.48 -15.32 10.73
C SER A 89 14.54 -16.23 11.95
N GLY A 90 13.43 -16.76 12.44
CA GLY A 90 13.30 -17.50 13.69
C GLY A 90 13.05 -16.62 14.92
N LYS A 91 13.07 -15.29 14.79
CA LYS A 91 12.68 -14.39 15.88
C LYS A 91 11.19 -14.54 16.19
N LYS A 92 10.85 -14.26 17.45
CA LYS A 92 9.48 -14.19 17.91
C LYS A 92 9.20 -12.84 18.54
N ILE A 93 8.06 -12.26 18.24
CA ILE A 93 7.56 -11.04 18.87
C ILE A 93 6.11 -11.22 19.28
N THR A 94 5.68 -10.47 20.28
CA THR A 94 4.28 -10.46 20.70
C THR A 94 3.62 -9.17 20.29
N ALA A 95 2.43 -9.24 19.71
CA ALA A 95 1.63 -8.09 19.31
C ALA A 95 0.18 -8.24 19.78
N ASP A 96 -0.42 -7.11 20.16
CA ASP A 96 -1.85 -7.02 20.50
C ASP A 96 -2.68 -6.71 19.26
N LEU A 97 -2.05 -6.10 18.24
CA LEU A 97 -2.62 -5.81 16.94
C LEU A 97 -1.58 -6.06 15.84
N VAL A 98 -2.01 -6.67 14.76
CA VAL A 98 -1.23 -6.79 13.53
C VAL A 98 -1.93 -5.97 12.45
N LEU A 99 -1.19 -5.00 11.87
CA LEU A 99 -1.60 -4.21 10.73
C LEU A 99 -0.89 -4.71 9.48
N SER A 100 -1.63 -5.11 8.46
CA SER A 100 -1.06 -5.49 7.17
C SER A 100 -1.03 -4.28 6.23
N ALA A 101 0.17 -3.87 5.83
CA ALA A 101 0.47 -2.76 4.92
C ALA A 101 1.36 -3.22 3.74
N VAL A 102 1.11 -4.44 3.24
CA VAL A 102 1.94 -5.11 2.21
C VAL A 102 1.69 -4.63 0.78
N GLY A 103 0.94 -3.55 0.63
CA GLY A 103 0.59 -2.96 -0.65
C GLY A 103 -0.80 -3.34 -1.15
N LEU A 104 -1.09 -2.91 -2.38
CA LEU A 104 -2.38 -3.09 -3.05
C LEU A 104 -2.28 -4.14 -4.15
N LYS A 105 -3.39 -4.81 -4.38
CA LYS A 105 -3.62 -5.65 -5.56
C LYS A 105 -4.89 -5.17 -6.25
N PRO A 106 -4.84 -4.83 -7.55
CA PRO A 106 -6.02 -4.38 -8.26
C PRO A 106 -7.06 -5.52 -8.35
N ASN A 107 -8.32 -5.19 -8.13
CA ASN A 107 -9.41 -6.14 -8.32
C ASN A 107 -9.88 -6.08 -9.77
N VAL A 108 -9.44 -7.01 -10.57
CA VAL A 108 -9.70 -7.09 -12.02
C VAL A 108 -10.65 -8.23 -12.41
N SER A 109 -11.14 -9.00 -11.43
CA SER A 109 -11.89 -10.24 -11.68
C SER A 109 -13.15 -10.05 -12.52
N LEU A 110 -13.87 -8.95 -12.33
CA LEU A 110 -15.06 -8.64 -13.14
C LEU A 110 -14.69 -8.32 -14.60
N ALA A 111 -13.60 -7.57 -14.78
CA ALA A 111 -13.11 -7.19 -16.10
C ALA A 111 -12.56 -8.42 -16.87
N GLU A 112 -11.88 -9.32 -16.17
CA GLU A 112 -11.41 -10.61 -16.73
C GLU A 112 -12.62 -11.47 -17.21
N GLN A 113 -13.68 -11.57 -16.39
CA GLN A 113 -14.89 -12.30 -16.75
C GLN A 113 -15.63 -11.68 -17.94
N ALA A 114 -15.53 -10.36 -18.09
CA ALA A 114 -16.08 -9.62 -19.24
C ALA A 114 -15.20 -9.72 -20.50
N GLY A 115 -14.04 -10.38 -20.44
CA GLY A 115 -13.12 -10.52 -21.56
C GLY A 115 -12.32 -9.27 -21.89
N LEU A 116 -12.21 -8.31 -20.95
CA LEU A 116 -11.45 -7.10 -21.15
C LEU A 116 -9.94 -7.39 -21.07
N GLU A 117 -9.15 -6.55 -21.72
CA GLU A 117 -7.69 -6.67 -21.69
C GLU A 117 -7.15 -6.27 -20.31
N ILE A 118 -6.40 -7.20 -19.71
CA ILE A 118 -5.81 -7.06 -18.38
C ILE A 118 -4.28 -7.16 -18.49
N GLY A 119 -3.59 -6.27 -17.79
CA GLY A 119 -2.18 -6.38 -17.49
C GLY A 119 -1.99 -6.62 -15.99
N ARG A 120 -1.37 -5.69 -15.30
CA ARG A 120 -1.42 -5.65 -13.83
C ARG A 120 -2.78 -5.14 -13.35
N GLY A 121 -3.35 -4.14 -14.06
CA GLY A 121 -4.68 -3.59 -13.88
C GLY A 121 -5.54 -3.79 -15.13
N ILE A 122 -6.70 -3.14 -15.16
CA ILE A 122 -7.56 -3.07 -16.35
C ILE A 122 -6.91 -2.08 -17.31
N LYS A 123 -6.47 -2.56 -18.48
CA LYS A 123 -5.84 -1.69 -19.46
C LYS A 123 -6.83 -0.70 -20.05
N VAL A 124 -6.42 0.57 -20.10
CA VAL A 124 -7.18 1.64 -20.72
C VAL A 124 -6.31 2.47 -21.66
N ASN A 125 -6.93 3.05 -22.67
CA ASN A 125 -6.30 4.02 -23.55
C ASN A 125 -6.27 5.43 -22.92
N GLN A 126 -5.76 6.40 -23.65
CA GLN A 126 -5.68 7.81 -23.23
C GLN A 126 -7.03 8.47 -22.88
N PHE A 127 -8.16 7.86 -23.18
CA PHE A 127 -9.50 8.34 -22.88
C PHE A 127 -10.16 7.62 -21.72
N ALA A 128 -9.43 6.80 -20.97
CA ALA A 128 -9.90 5.90 -19.92
C ALA A 128 -10.83 4.77 -20.44
N GLN A 129 -10.84 4.50 -21.74
CA GLN A 129 -11.65 3.48 -22.39
C GLN A 129 -10.87 2.14 -22.38
N THR A 130 -11.55 1.05 -22.08
CA THR A 130 -10.98 -0.30 -22.06
C THR A 130 -10.84 -0.89 -23.47
N SER A 131 -10.56 -2.19 -23.57
CA SER A 131 -10.59 -2.92 -24.85
C SER A 131 -11.99 -3.03 -25.47
N ASP A 132 -13.05 -2.79 -24.70
CA ASP A 132 -14.42 -2.60 -25.20
C ASP A 132 -14.72 -1.10 -25.28
N GLU A 133 -15.17 -0.63 -26.45
CA GLU A 133 -15.41 0.79 -26.72
C GLU A 133 -16.53 1.42 -25.87
N ASN A 134 -17.39 0.60 -25.27
CA ASN A 134 -18.50 1.05 -24.44
C ASN A 134 -18.18 0.99 -22.94
N ILE A 135 -17.00 0.49 -22.57
CA ILE A 135 -16.60 0.30 -21.18
C ILE A 135 -15.39 1.19 -20.86
N TYR A 136 -15.55 1.95 -19.80
CA TYR A 136 -14.52 2.83 -19.23
C TYR A 136 -14.10 2.35 -17.85
N SER A 137 -12.88 2.67 -17.44
CA SER A 137 -12.40 2.31 -16.11
C SER A 137 -11.64 3.46 -15.46
N LEU A 138 -11.82 3.60 -14.14
CA LEU A 138 -11.19 4.62 -13.29
C LEU A 138 -10.87 4.01 -11.93
N GLY A 139 -9.81 4.50 -11.31
CA GLY A 139 -9.44 4.13 -9.93
C GLY A 139 -8.25 3.20 -9.84
N ASP A 140 -8.05 2.60 -8.67
CA ASP A 140 -6.88 1.77 -8.33
C ASP A 140 -6.76 0.48 -9.16
N CYS A 141 -7.83 0.10 -9.87
CA CYS A 141 -7.82 -1.08 -10.74
C CYS A 141 -7.31 -0.79 -12.16
N VAL A 142 -7.06 0.47 -12.52
CA VAL A 142 -6.71 0.88 -13.87
C VAL A 142 -5.21 0.81 -14.13
N GLU A 143 -4.84 0.37 -15.33
CA GLU A 143 -3.50 0.44 -15.90
C GLU A 143 -3.52 1.26 -17.18
N THR A 144 -2.85 2.41 -17.16
CA THR A 144 -2.65 3.28 -18.31
C THR A 144 -1.37 2.91 -19.06
N GLU A 145 -1.05 3.60 -20.16
CA GLU A 145 0.25 3.48 -20.84
C GLU A 145 1.44 3.80 -19.92
N GLN A 146 1.23 4.60 -18.88
CA GLN A 146 2.24 4.94 -17.85
C GLN A 146 2.36 3.84 -16.76
N GLY A 147 1.58 2.77 -16.87
CA GLY A 147 1.52 1.66 -15.93
C GLY A 147 0.42 1.79 -14.87
N TRP A 148 0.51 0.93 -13.88
CA TRP A 148 -0.43 0.86 -12.78
C TRP A 148 -0.02 1.81 -11.65
N GLN A 149 -0.85 2.81 -11.35
CA GLN A 149 -0.58 3.89 -10.40
C GLN A 149 -1.74 4.05 -9.40
N PRO A 150 -1.80 3.23 -8.34
CA PRO A 150 -2.89 3.24 -7.37
C PRO A 150 -2.73 4.37 -6.35
N TYR A 151 -2.86 5.61 -6.80
CA TYR A 151 -2.75 6.82 -6.00
C TYR A 151 -3.89 7.77 -6.32
N ILE A 152 -4.25 8.61 -5.36
CA ILE A 152 -5.34 9.59 -5.49
C ILE A 152 -5.05 10.63 -6.60
N ALA A 153 -3.80 11.06 -6.75
CA ALA A 153 -3.46 12.10 -7.71
C ALA A 153 -3.72 11.67 -9.17
N PRO A 154 -3.26 10.51 -9.67
CA PRO A 154 -3.63 10.00 -10.99
C PRO A 154 -5.13 9.85 -11.19
N ILE A 155 -5.86 9.36 -10.19
CA ILE A 155 -7.33 9.23 -10.27
C ILE A 155 -7.98 10.58 -10.50
N ASN A 156 -7.61 11.59 -9.71
CA ASN A 156 -8.15 12.94 -9.84
C ASN A 156 -7.83 13.58 -11.21
N GLN A 157 -6.69 13.26 -11.79
CA GLN A 157 -6.33 13.72 -13.14
C GLN A 157 -7.16 13.07 -14.24
N MET A 158 -7.56 11.81 -14.06
CA MET A 158 -8.38 11.09 -15.03
C MET A 158 -9.86 11.55 -15.04
N ILE A 159 -10.40 12.00 -13.90
CA ILE A 159 -11.82 12.32 -13.72
C ILE A 159 -12.34 13.31 -14.77
N PRO A 160 -11.71 14.48 -15.02
CA PRO A 160 -12.23 15.45 -16.00
C PRO A 160 -12.25 14.91 -17.43
N SER A 161 -11.22 14.15 -17.81
CA SER A 161 -11.12 13.55 -19.15
C SER A 161 -12.16 12.48 -19.36
N LEU A 162 -12.34 11.59 -18.37
CA LEU A 162 -13.36 10.55 -18.40
C LEU A 162 -14.77 11.16 -18.47
N ALA A 163 -15.06 12.17 -17.65
CA ALA A 163 -16.38 12.82 -17.65
C ALA A 163 -16.75 13.40 -19.03
N LYS A 164 -15.81 14.04 -19.70
CA LYS A 164 -16.02 14.58 -21.06
C LYS A 164 -16.17 13.47 -22.10
N SER A 165 -15.32 12.44 -22.03
CA SER A 165 -15.39 11.29 -22.95
C SER A 165 -16.74 10.58 -22.86
N LEU A 166 -17.30 10.42 -21.65
CA LEU A 166 -18.65 9.85 -21.44
C LEU A 166 -19.77 10.72 -22.00
N LEU A 167 -19.54 12.02 -22.17
CA LEU A 167 -20.49 12.95 -22.80
C LEU A 167 -20.30 13.04 -24.32
N GLY A 168 -19.41 12.21 -24.89
CA GLY A 168 -19.13 12.17 -26.32
C GLY A 168 -17.99 13.12 -26.78
N GLU A 169 -17.36 13.86 -25.87
CA GLU A 169 -16.21 14.71 -26.13
C GLU A 169 -14.92 13.97 -25.75
N MET A 170 -14.38 13.17 -26.69
CA MET A 170 -13.19 12.35 -26.45
C MET A 170 -12.00 13.23 -26.01
N THR A 171 -11.73 13.26 -24.73
CA THR A 171 -10.71 14.11 -24.10
C THR A 171 -9.59 13.27 -23.51
N PRO A 172 -8.34 13.44 -23.96
CA PRO A 172 -7.21 12.66 -23.41
C PRO A 172 -6.98 12.95 -21.92
N ILE A 173 -6.53 11.93 -21.20
CA ILE A 173 -6.03 12.07 -19.84
C ILE A 173 -4.79 12.97 -19.87
N ALA A 174 -4.76 13.99 -19.01
CA ALA A 174 -3.62 14.86 -18.90
C ALA A 174 -2.37 14.05 -18.48
N SER A 175 -1.31 14.10 -19.27
CA SER A 175 -0.03 13.48 -18.90
C SER A 175 0.59 14.24 -17.74
N THR A 176 0.94 13.53 -16.67
CA THR A 176 1.78 14.10 -15.61
C THR A 176 3.19 14.29 -16.20
N PRO A 177 3.81 15.47 -16.06
CA PRO A 177 5.24 15.58 -16.33
C PRO A 177 5.99 14.64 -15.37
N THR A 178 6.81 13.77 -15.93
CA THR A 178 7.75 12.91 -15.17
C THR A 178 8.86 13.75 -14.56
#